data_4d8dfa1e0014a6cc5c1d4efc792c11ff
#
_entry.id   4d8dfa1e0014a6cc5c1d4efc792c11ff
#
_cell.length_a   1.000
_cell.length_b   1.000
_cell.length_c   1.000
_cell.angle_alpha   90.00
_cell.angle_beta   90.00
_cell.angle_gamma   90.00
#
_symmetry.space_group_name_H-M   'P 1'
#
loop_
_entity.id
_entity.type
_entity.pdbx_description
1 polymer ?
#
loop_
_entity_poly.entity_id
_entity_poly.type
_entity_poly.pdbx_seq_one_letter_code
_entity_poly.pdbx_strand_id
1 'polypeptide(L)'
;MQGKNDYHFLFIGAGAEKERLLKMRNTEHIDNVTMLDSVPKTEVWRYISILDLCLINLKKSPLFTTVIPSKIFENAGMEIPIIMGVEGEAKDIIDSYGAGLCFEPENEADFNDKLDKLLADDALYEKCKEGCRALSNDFDRKVLAAKMLKVIENTIE
;
A
#
# COMPACT_ATOMS: atom_id res chain seq x y z
N MET A 1 -16.72 -9.76 -0.33
CA MET A 1 -16.52 -9.02 -1.57
C MET A 1 -17.06 -9.75 -2.82
N GLN A 2 -17.51 -10.99 -2.72
CA GLN A 2 -18.27 -11.64 -3.78
C GLN A 2 -19.53 -10.82 -4.07
N GLY A 3 -19.69 -10.34 -5.33
CA GLY A 3 -20.88 -9.64 -5.79
C GLY A 3 -20.85 -8.11 -5.79
N LYS A 4 -19.77 -7.43 -5.35
CA LYS A 4 -19.57 -6.02 -5.65
C LYS A 4 -18.77 -5.89 -6.95
N ASN A 5 -19.44 -5.58 -8.05
CA ASN A 5 -18.80 -5.40 -9.38
C ASN A 5 -18.02 -4.07 -9.51
N ASP A 6 -17.99 -3.28 -8.45
CA ASP A 6 -17.43 -1.92 -8.49
C ASP A 6 -15.90 -1.90 -8.23
N TYR A 7 -15.32 -3.02 -7.81
CA TYR A 7 -13.89 -3.11 -7.49
C TYR A 7 -13.23 -4.24 -8.27
N HIS A 8 -12.03 -3.98 -8.77
CA HIS A 8 -11.19 -4.99 -9.39
C HIS A 8 -9.84 -5.06 -8.68
N PHE A 9 -9.45 -6.25 -8.23
CA PHE A 9 -8.18 -6.47 -7.54
C PHE A 9 -7.14 -7.03 -8.49
N LEU A 10 -5.97 -6.39 -8.52
CA LEU A 10 -4.81 -6.83 -9.27
C LEU A 10 -3.73 -7.34 -8.32
N PHE A 11 -3.40 -8.61 -8.41
CA PHE A 11 -2.30 -9.23 -7.69
C PHE A 11 -1.17 -9.56 -8.66
N ILE A 12 0.06 -9.08 -8.35
CA ILE A 12 1.25 -9.34 -9.17
C ILE A 12 2.30 -9.98 -8.29
N GLY A 13 2.73 -11.18 -8.63
CA GLY A 13 3.78 -11.84 -7.87
C GLY A 13 3.84 -13.35 -8.05
N ALA A 14 4.87 -13.95 -7.43
CA ALA A 14 5.11 -15.40 -7.38
C ALA A 14 5.37 -15.78 -5.91
N GLY A 15 4.31 -15.86 -5.13
CA GLY A 15 4.37 -16.31 -3.73
C GLY A 15 4.00 -17.79 -3.57
N ALA A 16 4.39 -18.39 -2.45
CA ALA A 16 4.10 -19.79 -2.16
C ALA A 16 2.59 -20.13 -2.17
N GLU A 17 1.74 -19.15 -1.86
CA GLU A 17 0.28 -19.30 -1.82
C GLU A 17 -0.42 -19.07 -3.17
N LYS A 18 0.31 -18.70 -4.23
CA LYS A 18 -0.28 -18.33 -5.51
C LYS A 18 -1.20 -19.41 -6.08
N GLU A 19 -0.74 -20.65 -6.13
CA GLU A 19 -1.50 -21.78 -6.66
C GLU A 19 -2.79 -22.01 -5.85
N ARG A 20 -2.71 -21.90 -4.52
CA ARG A 20 -3.88 -22.03 -3.63
C ARG A 20 -4.90 -20.91 -3.90
N LEU A 21 -4.43 -19.69 -4.05
CA LEU A 21 -5.28 -18.53 -4.32
C LEU A 21 -5.92 -18.60 -5.71
N LEU A 22 -5.18 -19.04 -6.73
CA LEU A 22 -5.72 -19.27 -8.07
C LEU A 22 -6.82 -20.34 -8.05
N LYS A 23 -6.61 -21.44 -7.34
CA LYS A 23 -7.61 -22.49 -7.18
C LYS A 23 -8.86 -21.95 -6.48
N MET A 24 -8.70 -21.21 -5.39
CA MET A 24 -9.79 -20.58 -4.66
C MET A 24 -10.60 -19.63 -5.56
N ARG A 25 -9.94 -18.70 -6.28
CA ARG A 25 -10.57 -17.80 -7.24
C ARG A 25 -11.46 -18.56 -8.24
N ASN A 26 -10.91 -19.63 -8.83
CA ASN A 26 -11.62 -20.41 -9.86
C ASN A 26 -12.78 -21.23 -9.26
N THR A 27 -12.60 -21.82 -8.07
CA THR A 27 -13.64 -22.63 -7.41
C THR A 27 -14.80 -21.78 -6.90
N GLU A 28 -14.50 -20.57 -6.43
CA GLU A 28 -15.51 -19.66 -5.89
C GLU A 28 -16.04 -18.67 -6.94
N HIS A 29 -15.62 -18.79 -8.20
CA HIS A 29 -16.03 -17.93 -9.31
C HIS A 29 -15.85 -16.44 -9.00
N ILE A 30 -14.64 -16.07 -8.51
CA ILE A 30 -14.30 -14.68 -8.18
C ILE A 30 -13.82 -13.96 -9.45
N ASP A 31 -14.70 -13.22 -10.11
CA ASP A 31 -14.44 -12.61 -11.42
C ASP A 31 -13.73 -11.24 -11.32
N ASN A 32 -13.80 -10.57 -10.18
CA ASN A 32 -13.18 -9.26 -9.95
C ASN A 32 -11.73 -9.33 -9.42
N VAL A 33 -11.03 -10.42 -9.69
CA VAL A 33 -9.63 -10.62 -9.30
C VAL A 33 -8.79 -11.07 -10.49
N THR A 34 -7.76 -10.30 -10.82
CA THR A 34 -6.71 -10.68 -11.77
C THR A 34 -5.42 -11.04 -11.01
N MET A 35 -4.81 -12.16 -11.36
CA MET A 35 -3.54 -12.59 -10.78
C MET A 35 -2.52 -12.78 -11.89
N LEU A 36 -1.46 -11.95 -11.86
CA LEU A 36 -0.34 -11.99 -12.81
C LEU A 36 0.90 -12.62 -12.17
N ASP A 37 1.81 -13.09 -13.02
CA ASP A 37 3.15 -13.49 -12.61
C ASP A 37 3.98 -12.28 -12.17
N SER A 38 5.13 -12.56 -11.53
CA SER A 38 6.09 -11.52 -11.19
C SER A 38 6.55 -10.78 -12.44
N VAL A 39 6.61 -9.46 -12.36
CA VAL A 39 7.14 -8.59 -13.41
C VAL A 39 8.49 -8.01 -12.98
N PRO A 40 9.37 -7.65 -13.91
CA PRO A 40 10.61 -6.95 -13.60
C PRO A 40 10.34 -5.65 -12.82
N LYS A 41 11.20 -5.31 -11.85
CA LYS A 41 11.08 -4.06 -11.09
C LYS A 41 11.00 -2.81 -11.97
N THR A 42 11.65 -2.84 -13.12
CA THR A 42 11.64 -1.76 -14.12
C THR A 42 10.30 -1.57 -14.82
N GLU A 43 9.34 -2.50 -14.63
CA GLU A 43 8.03 -2.45 -15.27
C GLU A 43 6.88 -2.30 -14.26
N VAL A 44 7.14 -2.52 -12.97
CA VAL A 44 6.12 -2.46 -11.90
C VAL A 44 5.37 -1.12 -11.91
N TRP A 45 6.06 -0.01 -12.18
CA TRP A 45 5.47 1.32 -12.23
C TRP A 45 4.32 1.45 -13.25
N ARG A 46 4.34 0.65 -14.35
CA ARG A 46 3.25 0.63 -15.36
C ARG A 46 1.96 0.07 -14.78
N TYR A 47 2.08 -0.87 -13.86
CA TYR A 47 0.91 -1.45 -13.18
C TYR A 47 0.45 -0.56 -12.04
N ILE A 48 1.36 0.06 -11.31
CA ILE A 48 0.99 1.02 -10.26
C ILE A 48 0.24 2.22 -10.87
N SER A 49 0.66 2.71 -12.04
CA SER A 49 0.05 3.89 -12.68
C SER A 49 -1.41 3.73 -13.12
N ILE A 50 -1.96 2.52 -13.13
CA ILE A 50 -3.36 2.26 -13.46
C ILE A 50 -4.22 1.94 -12.23
N LEU A 51 -3.64 1.99 -11.02
CA LEU A 51 -4.36 1.72 -9.79
C LEU A 51 -5.02 2.98 -9.27
N ASP A 52 -6.22 2.83 -8.76
CA ASP A 52 -6.87 3.87 -7.95
C ASP A 52 -6.41 3.79 -6.50
N LEU A 53 -6.14 2.59 -5.98
CA LEU A 53 -5.73 2.33 -4.60
C LEU A 53 -4.65 1.25 -4.52
N CYS A 54 -3.76 1.37 -3.55
CA CYS A 54 -2.79 0.33 -3.21
C CYS A 54 -3.20 -0.36 -1.91
N LEU A 55 -3.31 -1.69 -1.94
CA LEU A 55 -3.49 -2.51 -0.74
C LEU A 55 -2.14 -3.05 -0.24
N ILE A 56 -1.80 -2.71 1.00
CA ILE A 56 -0.64 -3.26 1.72
C ILE A 56 -1.14 -4.00 2.95
N ASN A 57 -0.99 -5.31 2.96
CA ASN A 57 -1.51 -6.17 4.02
C ASN A 57 -0.45 -7.16 4.50
N LEU A 58 -0.29 -7.28 5.81
CA LEU A 58 0.54 -8.30 6.46
C LEU A 58 -0.30 -9.05 7.51
N LYS A 59 0.14 -10.25 7.88
CA LYS A 59 -0.44 -11.00 9.00
C LYS A 59 -0.32 -10.18 10.30
N LYS A 60 -1.30 -10.31 11.18
CA LYS A 60 -1.22 -9.76 12.54
C LYS A 60 -0.13 -10.47 13.31
N SER A 61 0.98 -9.79 13.58
CA SER A 61 2.13 -10.33 14.31
C SER A 61 2.96 -9.22 14.93
N PRO A 62 3.44 -9.37 16.16
CA PRO A 62 4.36 -8.42 16.76
C PRO A 62 5.64 -8.18 15.93
N LEU A 63 6.07 -9.17 15.14
CA LEU A 63 7.22 -9.04 14.25
C LEU A 63 7.02 -7.95 13.19
N PHE A 64 5.79 -7.72 12.74
CA PHE A 64 5.49 -6.76 11.67
C PHE A 64 5.24 -5.34 12.15
N THR A 65 5.22 -5.09 13.46
CA THR A 65 5.00 -3.73 13.99
C THR A 65 6.19 -2.78 13.75
N THR A 66 7.38 -3.34 13.50
CA THR A 66 8.61 -2.57 13.19
C THR A 66 9.02 -2.66 11.71
N VAL A 67 8.21 -3.33 10.89
CA VAL A 67 8.48 -3.49 9.45
C VAL A 67 7.82 -2.36 8.67
N ILE A 68 8.61 -1.65 7.87
CA ILE A 68 8.12 -0.62 6.95
C ILE A 68 8.18 -1.19 5.52
N PRO A 69 7.05 -1.58 4.91
CA PRO A 69 7.03 -2.12 3.55
C PRO A 69 7.47 -1.06 2.53
N SER A 70 8.43 -1.38 1.66
CA SER A 70 8.92 -0.45 0.61
C SER A 70 7.82 0.00 -0.36
N LYS A 71 6.76 -0.78 -0.51
CA LYS A 71 5.58 -0.46 -1.32
C LYS A 71 4.89 0.83 -0.91
N ILE A 72 5.00 1.24 0.36
CA ILE A 72 4.50 2.54 0.83
C ILE A 72 5.10 3.66 -0.02
N PHE A 73 6.42 3.69 -0.15
CA PHE A 73 7.13 4.76 -0.85
C PHE A 73 6.98 4.68 -2.36
N GLU A 74 6.90 3.46 -2.92
CA GLU A 74 6.68 3.23 -4.35
C GLU A 74 5.31 3.76 -4.78
N ASN A 75 4.25 3.48 -4.03
CA ASN A 75 2.90 3.95 -4.32
C ASN A 75 2.72 5.44 -3.99
N ALA A 76 3.29 5.91 -2.89
CA ALA A 76 3.28 7.34 -2.55
C ALA A 76 3.97 8.18 -3.63
N GLY A 77 5.08 7.68 -4.24
CA GLY A 77 5.76 8.32 -5.36
C GLY A 77 4.93 8.43 -6.64
N MET A 78 3.89 7.61 -6.77
CA MET A 78 2.91 7.63 -7.86
C MET A 78 1.59 8.30 -7.45
N GLU A 79 1.53 8.88 -6.26
CA GLU A 79 0.35 9.54 -5.68
C GLU A 79 -0.88 8.61 -5.59
N ILE A 80 -0.65 7.32 -5.39
CA ILE A 80 -1.71 6.31 -5.22
C ILE A 80 -2.04 6.17 -3.74
N PRO A 81 -3.27 6.51 -3.29
CA PRO A 81 -3.69 6.36 -1.91
C PRO A 81 -3.58 4.92 -1.40
N ILE A 82 -3.23 4.77 -0.14
CA ILE A 82 -2.88 3.48 0.45
C ILE A 82 -3.98 3.01 1.41
N ILE A 83 -4.44 1.79 1.24
CA ILE A 83 -5.22 1.05 2.25
C ILE A 83 -4.28 0.04 2.90
N MET A 84 -4.07 0.14 4.21
CA MET A 84 -3.04 -0.64 4.87
C MET A 84 -3.52 -1.41 6.09
N GLY A 85 -3.30 -2.74 6.08
CA GLY A 85 -3.49 -3.64 7.20
C GLY A 85 -2.15 -4.03 7.83
N VAL A 86 -1.46 -3.04 8.42
CA VAL A 86 -0.20 -3.21 9.17
C VAL A 86 -0.24 -2.30 10.38
N GLU A 87 0.18 -2.80 11.54
CA GLU A 87 0.28 -2.03 12.79
C GLU A 87 1.71 -1.46 12.99
N GLY A 88 1.87 -0.58 13.97
CA GLY A 88 3.17 -0.03 14.37
C GLY A 88 3.69 1.06 13.44
N GLU A 89 5.02 1.11 13.24
CA GLU A 89 5.72 2.21 12.56
C GLU A 89 5.16 2.52 11.15
N ALA A 90 4.80 1.49 10.41
CA ALA A 90 4.23 1.68 9.08
C ALA A 90 2.87 2.41 9.13
N LYS A 91 2.01 2.05 10.12
CA LYS A 91 0.74 2.73 10.37
C LYS A 91 0.97 4.19 10.75
N ASP A 92 1.91 4.45 11.66
CA ASP A 92 2.22 5.81 12.13
C ASP A 92 2.68 6.72 10.97
N ILE A 93 3.42 6.17 10.01
CA ILE A 93 3.81 6.89 8.78
C ILE A 93 2.57 7.25 7.96
N ILE A 94 1.70 6.28 7.63
CA ILE A 94 0.51 6.56 6.81
C ILE A 94 -0.41 7.57 7.50
N ASP A 95 -0.65 7.42 8.79
CA ASP A 95 -1.53 8.31 9.57
C ASP A 95 -0.94 9.75 9.66
N SER A 96 0.38 9.88 9.88
CA SER A 96 1.03 11.20 10.03
C SER A 96 1.02 12.03 8.75
N TYR A 97 1.11 11.40 7.59
CA TYR A 97 1.03 12.07 6.30
C TYR A 97 -0.40 12.14 5.74
N GLY A 98 -1.34 11.37 6.30
CA GLY A 98 -2.66 11.20 5.73
C GLY A 98 -2.62 10.57 4.33
N ALA A 99 -1.66 9.68 4.08
CA ALA A 99 -1.41 9.07 2.76
C ALA A 99 -2.38 7.93 2.42
N GLY A 100 -3.37 7.69 3.27
CA GLY A 100 -4.34 6.61 3.09
C GLY A 100 -5.12 6.31 4.37
N LEU A 101 -5.76 5.15 4.41
CA LEU A 101 -6.48 4.66 5.58
C LEU A 101 -5.90 3.33 6.05
N CYS A 102 -5.77 3.19 7.38
CA CYS A 102 -5.33 1.95 8.00
C CYS A 102 -6.53 1.18 8.56
N PHE A 103 -6.50 -0.14 8.42
CA PHE A 103 -7.46 -1.07 9.00
C PHE A 103 -6.75 -2.08 9.90
N GLU A 104 -7.48 -2.69 10.82
CA GLU A 104 -6.94 -3.74 11.67
C GLU A 104 -6.56 -4.98 10.82
N PRO A 105 -5.29 -5.46 10.87
CA PRO A 105 -4.88 -6.64 10.13
C PRO A 105 -5.80 -7.85 10.40
N GLU A 106 -6.13 -8.60 9.36
CA GLU A 106 -7.02 -9.76 9.39
C GLU A 106 -8.49 -9.44 9.73
N ASN A 107 -8.87 -8.15 9.82
CA ASN A 107 -10.25 -7.72 10.05
C ASN A 107 -10.91 -7.31 8.72
N GLU A 108 -11.69 -8.24 8.14
CA GLU A 108 -12.37 -8.03 6.86
C GLU A 108 -13.43 -6.91 6.92
N ALA A 109 -14.13 -6.79 8.05
CA ALA A 109 -15.17 -5.77 8.22
C ALA A 109 -14.57 -4.37 8.23
N ASP A 110 -13.45 -4.17 8.95
CA ASP A 110 -12.76 -2.89 9.02
C ASP A 110 -12.11 -2.54 7.66
N PHE A 111 -11.54 -3.54 6.95
CA PHE A 111 -11.04 -3.35 5.60
C PHE A 111 -12.12 -2.84 4.64
N ASN A 112 -13.31 -3.47 4.65
CA ASN A 112 -14.43 -3.06 3.80
C ASN A 112 -14.92 -1.64 4.13
N ASP A 113 -15.05 -1.31 5.43
CA ASP A 113 -15.41 0.05 5.87
C ASP A 113 -14.43 1.12 5.35
N LYS A 114 -13.12 0.88 5.48
CA LYS A 114 -12.09 1.81 5.01
C LYS A 114 -12.08 1.94 3.48
N LEU A 115 -12.28 0.84 2.76
CA LEU A 115 -12.35 0.83 1.31
C LEU A 115 -13.56 1.62 0.82
N ASP A 116 -14.75 1.29 1.34
CA ASP A 116 -16.00 1.96 0.97
C ASP A 116 -15.93 3.47 1.30
N LYS A 117 -15.37 3.83 2.45
CA LYS A 117 -15.19 5.24 2.85
C LYS A 117 -14.28 6.01 1.90
N LEU A 118 -13.14 5.42 1.51
CA LEU A 118 -12.18 6.10 0.65
C LEU A 118 -12.71 6.27 -0.78
N LEU A 119 -13.53 5.34 -1.25
CA LEU A 119 -14.10 5.37 -2.60
C LEU A 119 -15.41 6.18 -2.69
N ALA A 120 -16.08 6.43 -1.57
CA ALA A 120 -17.30 7.23 -1.53
C ALA A 120 -17.05 8.73 -1.28
N ASP A 121 -15.83 9.12 -0.87
CA ASP A 121 -15.48 10.49 -0.49
C ASP A 121 -14.32 11.01 -1.36
N ASP A 122 -14.65 11.68 -2.45
CA ASP A 122 -13.67 12.26 -3.38
C ASP A 122 -12.72 13.27 -2.68
N ALA A 123 -13.20 14.02 -1.69
CA ALA A 123 -12.38 14.98 -0.97
C ALA A 123 -11.34 14.27 -0.08
N LEU A 124 -11.74 13.17 0.56
CA LEU A 124 -10.83 12.32 1.33
C LEU A 124 -9.81 11.65 0.41
N TYR A 125 -10.25 11.16 -0.75
CA TYR A 125 -9.38 10.54 -1.75
C TYR A 125 -8.28 11.52 -2.22
N GLU A 126 -8.64 12.73 -2.64
CA GLU A 126 -7.68 13.75 -3.05
C GLU A 126 -6.75 14.17 -1.90
N LYS A 127 -7.26 14.27 -0.68
CA LYS A 127 -6.42 14.52 0.50
C LYS A 127 -5.38 13.41 0.72
N CYS A 128 -5.74 12.15 0.50
CA CYS A 128 -4.80 11.04 0.59
C CYS A 128 -3.72 11.11 -0.51
N LYS A 129 -4.04 11.56 -1.71
CA LYS A 129 -3.05 11.82 -2.77
C LYS A 129 -2.07 12.92 -2.38
N GLU A 130 -2.56 14.01 -1.79
CA GLU A 130 -1.69 15.07 -1.26
C GLU A 130 -0.77 14.54 -0.16
N GLY A 131 -1.29 13.68 0.73
CA GLY A 131 -0.51 12.99 1.75
C GLY A 131 0.57 12.09 1.15
N CYS A 132 0.24 11.34 0.09
CA CYS A 132 1.21 10.53 -0.66
C CYS A 132 2.34 11.40 -1.26
N ARG A 133 1.99 12.55 -1.85
CA ARG A 133 2.97 13.50 -2.40
C ARG A 133 3.91 14.04 -1.32
N ALA A 134 3.38 14.43 -0.17
CA ALA A 134 4.18 14.90 0.97
C ALA A 134 5.12 13.82 1.49
N LEU A 135 4.59 12.61 1.69
CA LEU A 135 5.34 11.42 2.09
C LEU A 135 6.48 11.12 1.12
N SER A 136 6.21 11.09 -0.18
CA SER A 136 7.20 10.82 -1.22
C SER A 136 8.33 11.85 -1.23
N ASN A 137 8.01 13.14 -1.05
CA ASN A 137 9.02 14.20 -0.99
C ASN A 137 9.94 14.06 0.21
N ASP A 138 9.39 13.76 1.40
CA ASP A 138 10.18 13.65 2.63
C ASP A 138 11.05 12.40 2.68
N PHE A 139 10.60 11.32 2.04
CA PHE A 139 11.31 10.05 1.96
C PHE A 139 12.07 9.85 0.63
N ASP A 140 12.22 10.92 -0.18
CA ASP A 140 13.11 10.87 -1.34
C ASP A 140 14.54 10.55 -0.91
N ARG A 141 15.18 9.63 -1.64
CA ARG A 141 16.52 9.13 -1.28
C ARG A 141 17.58 10.23 -1.22
N LYS A 142 17.48 11.25 -2.07
CA LYS A 142 18.40 12.38 -2.09
C LYS A 142 18.21 13.26 -0.86
N VAL A 143 16.93 13.48 -0.47
CA VAL A 143 16.57 14.23 0.73
C VAL A 143 17.10 13.53 1.97
N LEU A 144 16.86 12.22 2.08
CA LEU A 144 17.34 11.41 3.21
C LEU A 144 18.86 11.36 3.26
N ALA A 145 19.54 11.20 2.13
CA ALA A 145 21.00 11.23 2.06
C ALA A 145 21.58 12.57 2.50
N ALA A 146 20.98 13.68 2.09
CA ALA A 146 21.40 15.02 2.52
C ALA A 146 21.18 15.24 4.03
N LYS A 147 20.03 14.79 4.56
CA LYS A 147 19.75 14.82 6.02
C LYS A 147 20.81 14.00 6.80
N MET A 148 21.13 12.80 6.32
CA MET A 148 22.13 11.93 6.94
C MET A 148 23.53 12.56 6.93
N LEU A 149 23.94 13.11 5.79
CA LEU A 149 25.23 13.79 5.66
C LEU A 149 25.36 14.94 6.68
N LYS A 150 24.33 15.77 6.79
CA LYS A 150 24.32 16.88 7.76
C LYS A 150 24.45 16.40 9.21
N VAL A 151 23.82 15.27 9.57
CA VAL A 151 23.97 14.68 10.92
C VAL A 151 25.41 14.22 11.16
N ILE A 152 26.03 13.58 10.17
CA ILE A 152 27.43 13.11 10.26
C ILE A 152 28.37 14.31 10.43
N GLU A 153 28.22 15.35 9.61
CA GLU A 153 29.05 16.57 9.70
C GLU A 153 28.99 17.22 11.09
N ASN A 154 27.76 17.37 11.63
CA ASN A 154 27.58 17.94 12.98
C ASN A 154 28.11 17.06 14.15
N THR A 155 28.42 15.79 13.89
CA THR A 155 28.91 14.86 14.91
C THR A 155 30.45 14.83 14.95
N ILE A 156 31.08 15.33 13.90
CA ILE A 156 32.57 15.33 13.76
C ILE A 156 33.19 16.66 14.27
N GLU A 157 32.36 17.71 14.43
CA GLU A 157 32.76 18.95 15.12
C GLU A 157 32.69 18.79 16.65
#